data_7499778f1063e0bb55c2306c2d486348
#
_entry.id   7499778f1063e0bb55c2306c2d486348
#
_cell.length_a   1.000
_cell.length_b   1.000
_cell.length_c   1.000
_cell.angle_alpha   90.00
_cell.angle_beta   90.00
_cell.angle_gamma   90.00
#
_symmetry.space_group_name_H-M   'P 1'
#
loop_
_entity.id
_entity.type
_entity.pdbx_description
1 polymer ?
#
loop_
_entity_poly.entity_id
_entity_poly.type
_entity_poly.pdbx_seq_one_letter_code
_entity_poly.pdbx_strand_id
1 'polypeptide(L)'
;HKKIKKFMPSPLQKTGNGFCRAEACFFAHKFLTANYNLRKKRIFMNTLVIVLIAVVVLGLGYVLYGRHIAKKWGIDPKAETPAVKYNDGKDYVPTNGWTVFSHQFSSIAGAGPVTGAIQAAVFGWLPVLLWILIGGVFFGAVTDFGALYASVKNQGKSMGMLIEKYIGKTGRKLFLLFCWLFSLLIIAVFADMVSGTFTSFDAVTGAPLPNASINGSAGMISIMFMVFAVLFGLIQKKFNFSGWKEFVVGVIFIVISFAIGIKVPITLGKDGWSYIVFAYIFIAAIVPIWLMKQPRDYMTTIMFVCMIFGAALGLVIGHPTMNLPVFTGFKNEQLGTMFPILFVTVACGAVSGFH
;
A
#
# COMPACT_ATOMS: atom_id res chain seq x y z
N HIS A 1 -21.13 -15.56 34.86
CA HIS A 1 -22.30 -16.45 34.77
C HIS A 1 -23.68 -15.74 34.77
N LYS A 2 -23.80 -14.44 35.16
CA LYS A 2 -25.10 -13.73 35.27
C LYS A 2 -25.55 -12.93 34.04
N LYS A 3 -24.70 -12.75 32.98
CA LYS A 3 -25.03 -11.98 31.77
C LYS A 3 -25.49 -12.79 30.55
N ILE A 4 -25.45 -14.13 30.60
CA ILE A 4 -25.83 -15.00 29.47
C ILE A 4 -27.35 -15.40 29.52
N LYS A 5 -28.05 -15.17 30.62
CA LYS A 5 -29.46 -15.54 30.73
C LYS A 5 -30.46 -14.60 30.05
N LYS A 6 -30.04 -13.48 29.45
CA LYS A 6 -30.93 -12.47 28.88
C LYS A 6 -31.18 -12.59 27.37
N PHE A 7 -30.68 -13.65 26.73
CA PHE A 7 -30.84 -13.90 25.28
C PHE A 7 -31.36 -15.33 24.98
N MET A 8 -32.19 -15.89 25.84
CA MET A 8 -32.94 -17.09 25.45
C MET A 8 -34.34 -16.67 25.01
N PRO A 9 -34.75 -16.98 23.77
CA PRO A 9 -36.16 -16.86 23.38
C PRO A 9 -37.01 -17.89 24.14
N SER A 10 -38.20 -17.50 24.49
CA SER A 10 -39.23 -18.28 25.19
C SER A 10 -39.56 -19.63 24.49
N PRO A 11 -40.02 -20.65 25.19
CA PRO A 11 -40.22 -21.98 24.64
C PRO A 11 -41.33 -21.98 23.58
N LEU A 12 -40.97 -22.30 22.35
CA LEU A 12 -41.86 -22.47 21.22
C LEU A 12 -42.64 -23.79 21.37
N GLN A 13 -43.94 -23.68 21.13
CA GLN A 13 -44.95 -24.72 21.09
C GLN A 13 -44.52 -25.97 20.33
N LYS A 14 -44.86 -27.10 20.88
CA LYS A 14 -44.76 -28.46 20.27
C LYS A 14 -45.57 -28.54 18.99
N THR A 15 -44.88 -28.65 17.85
CA THR A 15 -45.45 -29.20 16.64
C THR A 15 -44.45 -30.24 16.08
N GLY A 16 -45.02 -31.40 15.70
CA GLY A 16 -44.28 -32.62 15.37
C GLY A 16 -43.24 -32.45 14.27
N ASN A 17 -42.05 -32.79 14.59
CA ASN A 17 -40.91 -33.32 13.80
C ASN A 17 -39.65 -33.21 14.67
N GLY A 18 -39.61 -34.02 15.72
CA GLY A 18 -38.60 -33.92 16.80
C GLY A 18 -37.21 -34.45 16.43
N PHE A 19 -36.99 -35.05 15.26
CA PHE A 19 -35.68 -35.66 14.95
C PHE A 19 -34.72 -34.76 14.19
N CYS A 20 -35.20 -33.84 13.40
CA CYS A 20 -34.35 -32.95 12.62
C CYS A 20 -33.79 -31.75 13.43
N ARG A 21 -34.37 -31.41 14.59
CA ARG A 21 -33.96 -30.28 15.43
C ARG A 21 -32.80 -30.60 16.39
N ALA A 22 -32.64 -31.84 16.80
CA ALA A 22 -31.57 -32.24 17.73
C ALA A 22 -30.19 -32.22 17.03
N GLU A 23 -30.10 -32.65 15.79
CA GLU A 23 -28.84 -32.60 15.02
C GLU A 23 -28.45 -31.16 14.64
N ALA A 24 -29.39 -30.34 14.22
CA ALA A 24 -29.11 -28.92 13.94
C ALA A 24 -28.69 -28.12 15.19
N CYS A 25 -29.30 -28.41 16.35
CA CYS A 25 -28.92 -27.83 17.62
C CYS A 25 -27.56 -28.35 18.12
N PHE A 26 -27.27 -29.63 17.90
CA PHE A 26 -25.99 -30.25 18.23
C PHE A 26 -24.86 -29.75 17.31
N PHE A 27 -25.15 -29.56 16.01
CA PHE A 27 -24.22 -28.97 15.05
C PHE A 27 -23.96 -27.50 15.36
N ALA A 28 -25.02 -26.74 15.66
CA ALA A 28 -24.90 -25.34 16.07
C ALA A 28 -24.12 -25.18 17.40
N HIS A 29 -24.36 -26.04 18.36
CA HIS A 29 -23.62 -26.06 19.64
C HIS A 29 -22.15 -26.47 19.44
N LYS A 30 -21.87 -27.46 18.58
CA LYS A 30 -20.52 -27.90 18.24
C LYS A 30 -19.78 -26.79 17.43
N PHE A 31 -20.49 -26.09 16.56
CA PHE A 31 -19.96 -24.97 15.78
C PHE A 31 -19.70 -23.75 16.66
N LEU A 32 -20.59 -23.44 17.60
CA LEU A 32 -20.43 -22.36 18.58
C LEU A 32 -19.32 -22.67 19.59
N THR A 33 -19.19 -23.92 20.04
CA THR A 33 -18.10 -24.33 20.94
C THR A 33 -16.78 -24.44 20.21
N ALA A 34 -16.75 -24.86 18.95
CA ALA A 34 -15.55 -24.82 18.11
C ALA A 34 -15.09 -23.38 17.85
N ASN A 35 -16.02 -22.48 17.49
CA ASN A 35 -15.72 -21.05 17.35
C ASN A 35 -15.34 -20.38 18.69
N TYR A 36 -15.92 -20.81 19.81
CA TYR A 36 -15.54 -20.34 21.13
C TYR A 36 -14.12 -20.80 21.52
N ASN A 37 -13.76 -22.06 21.19
CA ASN A 37 -12.41 -22.60 21.43
C ASN A 37 -11.36 -22.02 20.46
N LEU A 38 -11.73 -21.71 19.22
CA LEU A 38 -10.87 -20.98 18.29
C LEU A 38 -10.65 -19.51 18.75
N ARG A 39 -11.67 -18.87 19.33
CA ARG A 39 -11.51 -17.55 19.97
C ARG A 39 -10.64 -17.61 21.24
N LYS A 40 -10.58 -18.74 21.93
CA LYS A 40 -9.82 -18.90 23.18
C LYS A 40 -8.33 -19.14 22.96
N LYS A 41 -7.89 -19.52 21.74
CA LYS A 41 -6.48 -19.56 21.36
C LYS A 41 -6.00 -18.21 20.81
N ARG A 42 -6.28 -17.12 21.54
CA ARG A 42 -5.56 -15.88 21.35
C ARG A 42 -4.14 -16.12 21.84
N ILE A 43 -3.24 -16.38 20.94
CA ILE A 43 -1.83 -16.27 21.24
C ILE A 43 -1.61 -14.76 21.39
N PHE A 44 -1.54 -14.27 22.63
CA PHE A 44 -1.14 -12.90 22.92
C PHE A 44 0.33 -12.74 22.56
N MET A 45 0.62 -12.60 21.27
CA MET A 45 1.96 -12.27 20.85
C MET A 45 2.11 -10.76 20.89
N ASN A 46 3.23 -10.32 21.45
CA ASN A 46 3.63 -8.93 21.38
C ASN A 46 3.88 -8.56 19.91
N THR A 47 3.23 -7.52 19.42
CA THR A 47 3.37 -7.06 18.03
C THR A 47 4.81 -6.73 17.68
N LEU A 48 5.60 -6.25 18.65
CA LEU A 48 7.03 -6.01 18.48
C LEU A 48 7.79 -7.28 18.07
N VAL A 49 7.48 -8.42 18.68
CA VAL A 49 8.13 -9.71 18.34
C VAL A 49 7.83 -10.12 16.90
N ILE A 50 6.57 -9.92 16.45
CA ILE A 50 6.17 -10.22 15.07
C ILE A 50 6.95 -9.35 14.09
N VAL A 51 7.07 -8.06 14.38
CA VAL A 51 7.82 -7.12 13.51
C VAL A 51 9.31 -7.46 13.51
N LEU A 52 9.91 -7.81 14.66
CA LEU A 52 11.32 -8.21 14.72
C LEU A 52 11.58 -9.48 13.90
N ILE A 53 10.72 -10.48 14.01
CA ILE A 53 10.81 -11.70 13.18
C ILE A 53 10.71 -11.33 11.69
N ALA A 54 9.80 -10.45 11.31
CA ALA A 54 9.64 -10.00 9.94
C ALA A 54 10.91 -9.29 9.42
N VAL A 55 11.48 -8.37 10.22
CA VAL A 55 12.72 -7.66 9.88
C VAL A 55 13.89 -8.64 9.70
N VAL A 56 14.03 -9.62 10.59
CA VAL A 56 15.08 -10.65 10.48
C VAL A 56 14.90 -11.49 9.22
N VAL A 57 13.68 -11.96 8.94
CA VAL A 57 13.39 -12.78 7.73
C VAL A 57 13.66 -12.00 6.46
N LEU A 58 13.20 -10.75 6.38
CA LEU A 58 13.45 -9.87 5.21
C LEU A 58 14.93 -9.54 5.07
N GLY A 59 15.64 -9.26 6.17
CA GLY A 59 17.09 -9.04 6.18
C GLY A 59 17.88 -10.25 5.70
N LEU A 60 17.53 -11.45 6.16
CA LEU A 60 18.12 -12.69 5.67
C LEU A 60 17.79 -12.93 4.19
N GLY A 61 16.57 -12.66 3.75
CA GLY A 61 16.18 -12.70 2.35
C GLY A 61 17.05 -11.78 1.50
N TYR A 62 17.25 -10.53 1.93
CA TYR A 62 18.12 -9.59 1.24
C TYR A 62 19.58 -10.05 1.18
N VAL A 63 20.16 -10.45 2.31
CA VAL A 63 21.59 -10.79 2.39
C VAL A 63 21.90 -12.14 1.73
N LEU A 64 21.12 -13.18 2.00
CA LEU A 64 21.41 -14.52 1.52
C LEU A 64 20.85 -14.73 0.11
N TYR A 65 19.55 -14.51 -0.05
CA TYR A 65 18.87 -14.79 -1.31
C TYR A 65 19.20 -13.75 -2.39
N GLY A 66 19.21 -12.47 -2.04
CA GLY A 66 19.61 -11.40 -2.95
C GLY A 66 21.03 -11.56 -3.48
N ARG A 67 22.00 -11.88 -2.60
CA ARG A 67 23.40 -12.17 -3.03
C ARG A 67 23.50 -13.41 -3.90
N HIS A 68 22.73 -14.46 -3.58
CA HIS A 68 22.70 -15.68 -4.39
C HIS A 68 22.21 -15.37 -5.82
N ILE A 69 21.12 -14.63 -5.95
CA ILE A 69 20.59 -14.22 -7.27
C ILE A 69 21.58 -13.31 -8.02
N ALA A 70 22.13 -12.31 -7.35
CA ALA A 70 23.10 -11.40 -7.94
C ALA A 70 24.32 -12.15 -8.53
N LYS A 71 24.84 -13.13 -7.78
CA LYS A 71 25.93 -14.00 -8.23
C LYS A 71 25.50 -14.89 -9.42
N LYS A 72 24.30 -15.47 -9.33
CA LYS A 72 23.77 -16.35 -10.39
C LYS A 72 23.51 -15.62 -11.71
N TRP A 73 23.10 -14.37 -11.64
CA TRP A 73 22.86 -13.52 -12.82
C TRP A 73 24.14 -12.86 -13.35
N GLY A 74 25.28 -12.99 -12.65
CA GLY A 74 26.56 -12.43 -13.08
C GLY A 74 26.58 -10.90 -13.01
N ILE A 75 26.01 -10.31 -11.97
CA ILE A 75 26.01 -8.86 -11.78
C ILE A 75 27.40 -8.42 -11.34
N ASP A 76 28.00 -7.52 -12.13
CA ASP A 76 29.26 -6.88 -11.78
C ASP A 76 29.00 -5.55 -11.06
N PRO A 77 29.35 -5.44 -9.77
CA PRO A 77 29.17 -4.21 -8.99
C PRO A 77 30.01 -3.01 -9.48
N LYS A 78 31.04 -3.28 -10.29
CA LYS A 78 31.94 -2.25 -10.84
C LYS A 78 31.53 -1.79 -12.23
N ALA A 79 30.55 -2.43 -12.85
CA ALA A 79 30.07 -2.05 -14.18
C ALA A 79 29.44 -0.65 -14.14
N GLU A 80 29.85 0.20 -15.07
CA GLU A 80 29.25 1.52 -15.24
C GLU A 80 27.79 1.40 -15.67
N THR A 81 26.93 2.17 -14.99
CA THR A 81 25.51 2.24 -15.33
C THR A 81 25.30 3.01 -16.64
N PRO A 82 24.21 2.74 -17.39
CA PRO A 82 23.89 3.47 -18.61
C PRO A 82 23.84 4.99 -18.43
N ALA A 83 23.36 5.46 -17.29
CA ALA A 83 23.30 6.89 -16.98
C ALA A 83 24.69 7.55 -16.92
N VAL A 84 25.72 6.82 -16.49
CA VAL A 84 27.12 7.31 -16.49
C VAL A 84 27.73 7.15 -17.86
N LYS A 85 27.59 5.97 -18.47
CA LYS A 85 28.23 5.62 -19.74
C LYS A 85 27.72 6.43 -20.94
N TYR A 86 26.43 6.73 -20.99
CA TYR A 86 25.76 7.42 -22.10
C TYR A 86 25.25 8.81 -21.69
N ASN A 87 25.86 9.45 -20.69
CA ASN A 87 25.45 10.74 -20.20
C ASN A 87 25.32 11.79 -21.31
N ASP A 88 24.09 12.21 -21.58
CA ASP A 88 23.76 13.24 -22.59
C ASP A 88 23.11 14.48 -21.95
N GLY A 89 22.93 14.47 -20.65
CA GLY A 89 22.27 15.53 -19.89
C GLY A 89 20.76 15.66 -20.11
N LYS A 90 20.14 14.77 -20.88
CA LYS A 90 18.68 14.75 -21.17
C LYS A 90 18.03 13.43 -20.80
N ASP A 91 18.38 12.35 -21.49
CA ASP A 91 17.82 11.02 -21.30
C ASP A 91 18.63 10.18 -20.32
N TYR A 92 19.96 10.37 -20.31
CA TYR A 92 20.89 9.72 -19.41
C TYR A 92 21.56 10.75 -18.50
N VAL A 93 21.02 10.88 -17.31
CA VAL A 93 21.52 11.82 -16.30
C VAL A 93 21.91 11.06 -15.03
N PRO A 94 23.20 11.08 -14.65
CA PRO A 94 23.63 10.52 -13.37
C PRO A 94 22.93 11.25 -12.23
N THR A 95 22.17 10.52 -11.41
CA THR A 95 21.36 11.07 -10.33
C THR A 95 21.89 10.60 -8.99
N ASN A 96 21.77 11.45 -7.95
CA ASN A 96 22.16 11.08 -6.59
C ASN A 96 21.36 9.85 -6.12
N GLY A 97 22.03 8.89 -5.50
CA GLY A 97 21.43 7.65 -4.97
C GLY A 97 20.26 7.90 -4.02
N TRP A 98 20.30 8.97 -3.23
CA TRP A 98 19.20 9.35 -2.33
C TRP A 98 17.94 9.75 -3.07
N THR A 99 18.07 10.49 -4.16
CA THR A 99 16.95 10.90 -5.02
C THR A 99 16.34 9.70 -5.74
N VAL A 100 17.17 8.79 -6.25
CA VAL A 100 16.71 7.53 -6.87
C VAL A 100 15.97 6.67 -5.86
N PHE A 101 16.54 6.51 -4.66
CA PHE A 101 15.89 5.78 -3.57
C PHE A 101 14.54 6.38 -3.19
N SER A 102 14.48 7.71 -3.00
CA SER A 102 13.24 8.40 -2.62
C SER A 102 12.14 8.20 -3.66
N HIS A 103 12.49 8.31 -4.94
CA HIS A 103 11.54 8.11 -6.03
C HIS A 103 11.02 6.67 -6.09
N GLN A 104 11.92 5.70 -5.99
CA GLN A 104 11.57 4.27 -6.01
C GLN A 104 10.75 3.90 -4.78
N PHE A 105 11.18 4.32 -3.58
CA PHE A 105 10.46 4.05 -2.34
C PHE A 105 9.06 4.65 -2.33
N SER A 106 8.90 5.90 -2.76
CA SER A 106 7.58 6.54 -2.86
C SER A 106 6.66 5.86 -3.89
N SER A 107 7.22 5.34 -4.98
CA SER A 107 6.46 4.61 -6.00
C SER A 107 5.96 3.26 -5.48
N ILE A 108 6.76 2.55 -4.67
CA ILE A 108 6.39 1.27 -4.06
C ILE A 108 5.44 1.46 -2.88
N ALA A 109 5.75 2.39 -1.97
CA ALA A 109 5.02 2.63 -0.74
C ALA A 109 3.71 3.43 -0.95
N GLY A 110 2.96 3.12 -1.99
CA GLY A 110 1.66 3.73 -2.27
C GLY A 110 0.52 3.20 -1.41
N ALA A 111 -0.71 3.51 -1.78
CA ALA A 111 -1.91 3.08 -1.05
C ALA A 111 -2.10 1.56 -1.01
N GLY A 112 -1.69 0.84 -2.08
CA GLY A 112 -1.84 -0.60 -2.18
C GLY A 112 -1.20 -1.41 -1.04
N PRO A 113 0.07 -1.19 -0.69
CA PRO A 113 0.72 -1.86 0.44
C PRO A 113 0.00 -1.71 1.77
N VAL A 114 -0.58 -0.54 2.02
CA VAL A 114 -1.30 -0.25 3.27
C VAL A 114 -2.69 -0.86 3.27
N THR A 115 -3.50 -0.54 2.26
CA THR A 115 -4.90 -0.96 2.18
C THR A 115 -5.04 -2.46 1.93
N GLY A 116 -4.16 -3.05 1.13
CA GLY A 116 -4.18 -4.48 0.82
C GLY A 116 -3.96 -5.34 2.05
N ALA A 117 -2.98 -5.02 2.87
CA ALA A 117 -2.73 -5.73 4.13
C ALA A 117 -3.89 -5.59 5.12
N ILE A 118 -4.51 -4.39 5.23
CA ILE A 118 -5.68 -4.14 6.07
C ILE A 118 -6.88 -4.98 5.62
N GLN A 119 -7.18 -4.99 4.33
CA GLN A 119 -8.28 -5.80 3.78
C GLN A 119 -8.04 -7.30 3.98
N ALA A 120 -6.84 -7.77 3.71
CA ALA A 120 -6.47 -9.18 3.88
C ALA A 120 -6.49 -9.64 5.35
N ALA A 121 -6.35 -8.73 6.32
CA ALA A 121 -6.39 -9.03 7.76
C ALA A 121 -7.71 -9.66 8.23
N VAL A 122 -8.76 -9.58 7.42
CA VAL A 122 -10.04 -10.30 7.64
C VAL A 122 -9.85 -11.82 7.75
N PHE A 123 -8.83 -12.38 7.07
CA PHE A 123 -8.47 -13.80 7.14
C PHE A 123 -7.56 -14.14 8.33
N GLY A 124 -7.19 -13.17 9.13
CA GLY A 124 -6.26 -13.27 10.25
C GLY A 124 -4.88 -12.70 9.90
N TRP A 125 -4.09 -12.35 10.94
CA TRP A 125 -2.79 -11.72 10.73
C TRP A 125 -1.72 -12.69 10.20
N LEU A 126 -1.77 -13.99 10.56
CA LEU A 126 -0.74 -14.95 10.18
C LEU A 126 -0.68 -15.24 8.68
N PRO A 127 -1.79 -15.54 7.98
CA PRO A 127 -1.76 -15.71 6.52
C PRO A 127 -1.24 -14.48 5.78
N VAL A 128 -1.63 -13.28 6.23
CA VAL A 128 -1.16 -12.01 5.65
C VAL A 128 0.35 -11.85 5.84
N LEU A 129 0.84 -12.08 7.06
CA LEU A 129 2.27 -11.99 7.37
C LEU A 129 3.08 -12.98 6.53
N LEU A 130 2.64 -14.24 6.46
CA LEU A 130 3.32 -15.26 5.65
C LEU A 130 3.40 -14.87 4.19
N TRP A 131 2.30 -14.36 3.63
CA TRP A 131 2.30 -13.91 2.24
C TRP A 131 3.17 -12.67 2.01
N ILE A 132 3.18 -11.70 2.93
CA ILE A 132 4.08 -10.54 2.85
C ILE A 132 5.55 -10.99 2.87
N LEU A 133 5.93 -11.90 3.76
CA LEU A 133 7.32 -12.36 3.88
C LEU A 133 7.74 -13.24 2.69
N ILE A 134 6.96 -14.25 2.37
CA ILE A 134 7.29 -15.19 1.28
C ILE A 134 7.10 -14.53 -0.08
N GLY A 135 5.95 -13.90 -0.30
CA GLY A 135 5.63 -13.21 -1.54
C GLY A 135 6.56 -12.04 -1.81
N GLY A 136 6.85 -11.23 -0.78
CA GLY A 136 7.76 -10.10 -0.90
C GLY A 136 9.17 -10.51 -1.26
N VAL A 137 9.72 -11.57 -0.66
CA VAL A 137 11.09 -12.02 -0.94
C VAL A 137 11.18 -12.77 -2.27
N PHE A 138 10.33 -13.78 -2.48
CA PHE A 138 10.49 -14.71 -3.62
C PHE A 138 9.83 -14.23 -4.91
N PHE A 139 8.82 -13.39 -4.82
CA PHE A 139 8.14 -12.82 -5.99
C PHE A 139 8.46 -11.33 -6.17
N GLY A 140 8.12 -10.48 -5.21
CA GLY A 140 8.28 -9.03 -5.34
C GLY A 140 9.72 -8.61 -5.58
N ALA A 141 10.61 -8.87 -4.62
CA ALA A 141 12.01 -8.44 -4.71
C ALA A 141 12.74 -9.04 -5.91
N VAL A 142 12.43 -10.29 -6.28
CA VAL A 142 13.05 -10.93 -7.47
C VAL A 142 12.56 -10.30 -8.75
N THR A 143 11.27 -9.99 -8.86
CA THR A 143 10.70 -9.34 -10.04
C THR A 143 11.28 -7.95 -10.24
N ASP A 144 11.34 -7.14 -9.17
CA ASP A 144 11.86 -5.77 -9.22
C ASP A 144 13.36 -5.75 -9.55
N PHE A 145 14.12 -6.60 -8.86
CA PHE A 145 15.55 -6.74 -9.13
C PHE A 145 15.84 -7.23 -10.55
N GLY A 146 15.03 -8.18 -11.04
CA GLY A 146 15.13 -8.70 -12.40
C GLY A 146 14.80 -7.65 -13.46
N ALA A 147 13.73 -6.88 -13.25
CA ALA A 147 13.34 -5.80 -14.15
C ALA A 147 14.42 -4.71 -14.22
N LEU A 148 14.93 -4.28 -13.05
CA LEU A 148 16.00 -3.29 -12.96
C LEU A 148 17.28 -3.78 -13.66
N TYR A 149 17.70 -5.00 -13.36
CA TYR A 149 18.91 -5.59 -13.99
C TYR A 149 18.76 -5.74 -15.49
N ALA A 150 17.60 -6.23 -15.96
CA ALA A 150 17.31 -6.35 -17.38
C ALA A 150 17.35 -4.99 -18.09
N SER A 151 16.79 -3.96 -17.48
CA SER A 151 16.83 -2.60 -18.00
C SER A 151 18.26 -2.06 -18.07
N VAL A 152 19.03 -2.13 -16.98
CA VAL A 152 20.43 -1.68 -16.93
C VAL A 152 21.30 -2.40 -17.97
N LYS A 153 21.18 -3.73 -18.08
CA LYS A 153 21.91 -4.54 -19.07
C LYS A 153 21.56 -4.20 -20.51
N ASN A 154 20.38 -3.66 -20.76
CA ASN A 154 19.90 -3.24 -22.06
C ASN A 154 19.85 -1.72 -22.25
N GLN A 155 20.82 -1.00 -21.73
CA GLN A 155 20.96 0.46 -21.91
C GLN A 155 19.83 1.29 -21.32
N GLY A 156 19.25 0.87 -20.19
CA GLY A 156 18.15 1.59 -19.54
C GLY A 156 16.82 1.52 -20.29
N LYS A 157 16.61 0.54 -21.16
CA LYS A 157 15.38 0.39 -21.95
C LYS A 157 14.20 -0.04 -21.07
N SER A 158 13.01 0.49 -21.38
CA SER A 158 11.77 0.11 -20.73
C SER A 158 11.35 -1.33 -21.07
N MET A 159 10.48 -1.92 -20.22
CA MET A 159 9.99 -3.31 -20.43
C MET A 159 9.35 -3.52 -21.82
N GLY A 160 8.60 -2.53 -22.32
CA GLY A 160 8.01 -2.61 -23.66
C GLY A 160 9.05 -2.75 -24.76
N MET A 161 10.20 -2.06 -24.62
CA MET A 161 11.32 -2.18 -25.57
C MET A 161 12.09 -3.50 -25.41
N LEU A 162 12.17 -4.02 -24.19
CA LEU A 162 12.77 -5.35 -23.94
C LEU A 162 11.91 -6.45 -24.53
N ILE A 163 10.59 -6.36 -24.38
CA ILE A 163 9.64 -7.31 -25.00
C ILE A 163 9.77 -7.27 -26.53
N GLU A 164 9.91 -6.09 -27.13
CA GLU A 164 10.17 -5.98 -28.58
C GLU A 164 11.45 -6.71 -28.98
N LYS A 165 12.51 -6.52 -28.20
CA LYS A 165 13.83 -7.12 -28.49
C LYS A 165 13.81 -8.65 -28.41
N TYR A 166 13.11 -9.23 -27.42
CA TYR A 166 13.18 -10.67 -27.15
C TYR A 166 11.99 -11.46 -27.69
N ILE A 167 10.81 -10.84 -27.83
CA ILE A 167 9.56 -11.49 -28.26
C ILE A 167 9.09 -10.98 -29.62
N GLY A 168 9.42 -9.70 -29.94
CA GLY A 168 9.08 -9.08 -31.21
C GLY A 168 8.01 -7.98 -31.11
N LYS A 169 7.77 -7.33 -32.26
CA LYS A 169 6.89 -6.14 -32.35
C LYS A 169 5.45 -6.42 -31.92
N THR A 170 4.92 -7.60 -32.23
CA THR A 170 3.55 -8.00 -31.84
C THR A 170 3.44 -8.13 -30.30
N GLY A 171 4.44 -8.76 -29.68
CA GLY A 171 4.50 -8.84 -28.21
C GLY A 171 4.51 -7.46 -27.53
N ARG A 172 5.31 -6.52 -28.08
CA ARG A 172 5.31 -5.12 -27.59
C ARG A 172 3.94 -4.46 -27.71
N LYS A 173 3.25 -4.58 -28.85
CA LYS A 173 1.92 -4.00 -29.05
C LYS A 173 0.89 -4.54 -28.06
N LEU A 174 0.86 -5.86 -27.88
CA LEU A 174 -0.04 -6.50 -26.91
C LEU A 174 0.27 -6.08 -25.48
N PHE A 175 1.54 -6.00 -25.10
CA PHE A 175 1.96 -5.54 -23.79
C PHE A 175 1.57 -4.08 -23.53
N LEU A 176 1.76 -3.20 -24.50
CA LEU A 176 1.36 -1.78 -24.37
C LEU A 176 -0.17 -1.63 -24.28
N LEU A 177 -0.92 -2.41 -25.05
CA LEU A 177 -2.39 -2.45 -24.94
C LEU A 177 -2.82 -2.92 -23.54
N PHE A 178 -2.22 -3.99 -23.03
CA PHE A 178 -2.46 -4.47 -21.67
C PHE A 178 -2.16 -3.38 -20.63
N CYS A 179 -0.98 -2.74 -20.71
CA CYS A 179 -0.59 -1.68 -19.79
C CYS A 179 -1.58 -0.50 -19.84
N TRP A 180 -2.06 -0.14 -21.02
CA TRP A 180 -3.02 0.94 -21.19
C TRP A 180 -4.37 0.61 -20.52
N LEU A 181 -4.94 -0.54 -20.82
CA LEU A 181 -6.21 -0.99 -20.21
C LEU A 181 -6.08 -1.14 -18.69
N PHE A 182 -4.98 -1.71 -18.23
CA PHE A 182 -4.70 -1.89 -16.81
C PHE A 182 -4.53 -0.54 -16.08
N SER A 183 -3.89 0.44 -16.71
CA SER A 183 -3.76 1.78 -16.16
C SER A 183 -5.11 2.48 -16.00
N LEU A 184 -6.04 2.31 -16.94
CA LEU A 184 -7.41 2.84 -16.82
C LEU A 184 -8.14 2.24 -15.61
N LEU A 185 -8.03 0.92 -15.44
CA LEU A 185 -8.61 0.22 -14.29
C LEU A 185 -8.04 0.75 -12.96
N ILE A 186 -6.72 0.87 -12.88
CA ILE A 186 -6.03 1.38 -11.67
C ILE A 186 -6.45 2.81 -11.36
N ILE A 187 -6.49 3.69 -12.35
CA ILE A 187 -6.91 5.09 -12.16
C ILE A 187 -8.34 5.13 -11.59
N ALA A 188 -9.25 4.35 -12.16
CA ALA A 188 -10.63 4.30 -11.69
C ALA A 188 -10.74 3.82 -10.23
N VAL A 189 -10.06 2.71 -9.89
CA VAL A 189 -10.10 2.13 -8.54
C VAL A 189 -9.48 3.08 -7.51
N PHE A 190 -8.30 3.66 -7.81
CA PHE A 190 -7.66 4.57 -6.86
C PHE A 190 -8.38 5.91 -6.75
N ALA A 191 -8.95 6.44 -7.83
CA ALA A 191 -9.76 7.65 -7.76
C ALA A 191 -11.00 7.44 -6.86
N ASP A 192 -11.68 6.30 -7.00
CA ASP A 192 -12.82 5.94 -6.15
C ASP A 192 -12.41 5.78 -4.68
N MET A 193 -11.30 5.10 -4.42
CA MET A 193 -10.76 4.89 -3.07
C MET A 193 -10.39 6.23 -2.39
N VAL A 194 -9.68 7.11 -3.10
CA VAL A 194 -9.27 8.43 -2.59
C VAL A 194 -10.49 9.30 -2.32
N SER A 195 -11.43 9.37 -3.27
CA SER A 195 -12.68 10.11 -3.09
C SER A 195 -13.49 9.58 -1.91
N GLY A 196 -13.57 8.27 -1.73
CA GLY A 196 -14.21 7.63 -0.58
C GLY A 196 -13.53 7.96 0.76
N THR A 197 -12.21 8.07 0.78
CA THR A 197 -11.45 8.41 2.00
C THR A 197 -11.71 9.84 2.48
N PHE A 198 -11.91 10.78 1.55
CA PHE A 198 -12.14 12.19 1.86
C PHE A 198 -13.61 12.55 2.04
N THR A 199 -14.52 11.63 1.71
CA THR A 199 -15.97 11.83 1.81
C THR A 199 -16.41 12.17 3.22
N SER A 200 -17.18 13.25 3.35
CA SER A 200 -17.70 13.76 4.63
C SER A 200 -19.18 13.43 4.85
N PHE A 201 -19.89 13.01 3.82
CA PHE A 201 -21.33 12.74 3.85
C PHE A 201 -21.63 11.31 3.40
N ASP A 202 -22.63 10.70 3.98
CA ASP A 202 -23.15 9.40 3.55
C ASP A 202 -23.84 9.54 2.18
N ALA A 203 -23.52 8.63 1.26
CA ALA A 203 -23.99 8.70 -0.14
C ALA A 203 -25.50 8.46 -0.28
N VAL A 204 -26.14 7.78 0.70
CA VAL A 204 -27.56 7.41 0.64
C VAL A 204 -28.42 8.41 1.40
N THR A 205 -27.99 8.76 2.62
CA THR A 205 -28.77 9.59 3.52
C THR A 205 -28.44 11.09 3.43
N GLY A 206 -27.30 11.44 2.83
CA GLY A 206 -26.78 12.81 2.81
C GLY A 206 -26.36 13.34 4.18
N ALA A 207 -26.43 12.50 5.23
CA ALA A 207 -26.07 12.89 6.58
C ALA A 207 -24.54 12.98 6.74
N PRO A 208 -24.04 13.88 7.61
CA PRO A 208 -22.61 13.93 7.89
C PRO A 208 -22.14 12.64 8.58
N LEU A 209 -21.03 12.09 8.10
CA LEU A 209 -20.40 10.93 8.71
C LEU A 209 -19.84 11.28 10.10
N PRO A 210 -19.73 10.33 11.02
CA PRO A 210 -19.14 10.58 12.35
C PRO A 210 -17.74 11.21 12.29
N ASN A 211 -16.99 10.92 11.23
CA ASN A 211 -15.63 11.40 11.01
C ASN A 211 -15.55 12.49 9.91
N ALA A 212 -16.63 13.16 9.57
CA ALA A 212 -16.72 14.13 8.47
C ALA A 212 -15.60 15.19 8.52
N SER A 213 -15.32 15.75 9.70
CA SER A 213 -14.25 16.74 9.89
C SER A 213 -12.85 16.14 9.66
N ILE A 214 -12.61 14.92 10.12
CA ILE A 214 -11.31 14.22 9.95
C ILE A 214 -11.08 13.92 8.48
N ASN A 215 -12.09 13.41 7.79
CA ASN A 215 -12.03 13.11 6.36
C ASN A 215 -11.81 14.38 5.54
N GLY A 216 -12.52 15.47 5.87
CA GLY A 216 -12.34 16.77 5.24
C GLY A 216 -10.96 17.38 5.49
N SER A 217 -10.41 17.19 6.70
CA SER A 217 -9.03 17.58 7.02
C SER A 217 -8.02 16.81 6.19
N ALA A 218 -8.18 15.50 6.04
CA ALA A 218 -7.31 14.68 5.20
C ALA A 218 -7.33 15.14 3.73
N GLY A 219 -8.51 15.47 3.20
CA GLY A 219 -8.65 16.04 1.87
C GLY A 219 -7.94 17.39 1.72
N MET A 220 -8.12 18.31 2.67
CA MET A 220 -7.44 19.62 2.66
C MET A 220 -5.93 19.49 2.80
N ILE A 221 -5.43 18.61 3.69
CA ILE A 221 -3.99 18.31 3.80
C ILE A 221 -3.46 17.85 2.46
N SER A 222 -4.16 16.97 1.76
CA SER A 222 -3.73 16.43 0.46
C SER A 222 -3.67 17.52 -0.61
N ILE A 223 -4.63 18.44 -0.66
CA ILE A 223 -4.62 19.58 -1.58
C ILE A 223 -3.44 20.51 -1.26
N MET A 224 -3.25 20.89 0.00
CA MET A 224 -2.14 21.74 0.42
C MET A 224 -0.78 21.10 0.13
N PHE A 225 -0.68 19.78 0.37
CA PHE A 225 0.53 19.02 0.06
C PHE A 225 0.91 19.11 -1.43
N MET A 226 -0.07 19.05 -2.33
CA MET A 226 0.17 19.22 -3.76
C MET A 226 0.61 20.64 -4.13
N VAL A 227 -0.06 21.65 -3.57
CA VAL A 227 0.32 23.05 -3.80
C VAL A 227 1.75 23.32 -3.31
N PHE A 228 2.09 22.85 -2.12
CA PHE A 228 3.42 23.03 -1.56
C PHE A 228 4.49 22.17 -2.27
N ALA A 229 4.13 21.03 -2.84
CA ALA A 229 5.05 20.27 -3.67
C ALA A 229 5.45 21.05 -4.93
N VAL A 230 4.51 21.71 -5.59
CA VAL A 230 4.81 22.59 -6.75
C VAL A 230 5.68 23.77 -6.33
N LEU A 231 5.33 24.44 -5.23
CA LEU A 231 6.15 25.55 -4.69
C LEU A 231 7.56 25.09 -4.33
N PHE A 232 7.69 23.93 -3.70
CA PHE A 232 8.98 23.31 -3.37
C PHE A 232 9.82 23.06 -4.62
N GLY A 233 9.23 22.51 -5.69
CA GLY A 233 9.93 22.29 -6.95
C GLY A 233 10.41 23.59 -7.61
N LEU A 234 9.60 24.65 -7.58
CA LEU A 234 9.98 25.96 -8.10
C LEU A 234 11.12 26.59 -7.28
N ILE A 235 11.04 26.51 -5.96
CA ILE A 235 12.05 27.06 -5.04
C ILE A 235 13.36 26.28 -5.22
N GLN A 236 13.31 24.94 -5.29
CA GLN A 236 14.47 24.08 -5.51
C GLN A 236 15.19 24.43 -6.81
N LYS A 237 14.43 24.63 -7.90
CA LYS A 237 14.99 25.04 -9.19
C LYS A 237 15.62 26.44 -9.16
N LYS A 238 14.99 27.40 -8.45
CA LYS A 238 15.48 28.79 -8.36
C LYS A 238 16.73 28.91 -7.51
N PHE A 239 16.80 28.26 -6.37
CA PHE A 239 17.87 28.42 -5.38
C PHE A 239 18.90 27.29 -5.42
N ASN A 240 18.67 26.26 -6.21
CA ASN A 240 19.57 25.11 -6.43
C ASN A 240 20.13 24.51 -5.13
N PHE A 241 19.31 24.46 -4.06
CA PHE A 241 19.72 23.89 -2.79
C PHE A 241 19.53 22.37 -2.78
N SER A 242 20.43 21.70 -2.06
CA SER A 242 20.46 20.23 -1.92
C SER A 242 20.81 19.82 -0.49
N GLY A 243 20.59 18.57 -0.17
CA GLY A 243 20.95 17.98 1.11
C GLY A 243 20.10 18.48 2.28
N TRP A 244 20.75 18.94 3.36
CA TRP A 244 20.03 19.31 4.59
C TRP A 244 19.04 20.47 4.41
N LYS A 245 19.37 21.45 3.59
CA LYS A 245 18.48 22.59 3.30
C LYS A 245 17.19 22.13 2.62
N GLU A 246 17.31 21.23 1.67
CA GLU A 246 16.18 20.62 0.98
C GLU A 246 15.27 19.87 1.97
N PHE A 247 15.85 19.08 2.87
CA PHE A 247 15.12 18.38 3.90
C PHE A 247 14.33 19.31 4.82
N VAL A 248 14.97 20.36 5.35
CA VAL A 248 14.33 21.32 6.25
C VAL A 248 13.15 22.03 5.58
N VAL A 249 13.30 22.48 4.32
CA VAL A 249 12.20 23.12 3.59
C VAL A 249 11.07 22.16 3.33
N GLY A 250 11.36 20.91 2.98
CA GLY A 250 10.37 19.85 2.83
C GLY A 250 9.56 19.63 4.11
N VAL A 251 10.23 19.49 5.25
CA VAL A 251 9.57 19.34 6.56
C VAL A 251 8.69 20.53 6.91
N ILE A 252 9.16 21.77 6.66
CA ILE A 252 8.38 22.98 6.91
C ILE A 252 7.08 22.95 6.09
N PHE A 253 7.14 22.63 4.81
CA PHE A 253 5.94 22.54 3.97
C PHE A 253 4.99 21.44 4.39
N ILE A 254 5.50 20.29 4.83
CA ILE A 254 4.68 19.22 5.39
C ILE A 254 3.93 19.73 6.64
N VAL A 255 4.65 20.32 7.59
CA VAL A 255 4.05 20.85 8.84
C VAL A 255 2.98 21.91 8.55
N ILE A 256 3.25 22.82 7.62
CA ILE A 256 2.27 23.86 7.22
C ILE A 256 1.03 23.20 6.57
N SER A 257 1.22 22.19 5.71
CA SER A 257 0.10 21.44 5.11
C SER A 257 -0.82 20.83 6.16
N PHE A 258 -0.23 20.20 7.17
CA PHE A 258 -0.99 19.62 8.29
C PHE A 258 -1.68 20.71 9.13
N ALA A 259 -0.99 21.79 9.45
CA ALA A 259 -1.55 22.88 10.24
C ALA A 259 -2.77 23.53 9.57
N ILE A 260 -2.70 23.77 8.26
CA ILE A 260 -3.80 24.33 7.48
C ILE A 260 -4.95 23.32 7.39
N GLY A 261 -4.66 22.07 7.03
CA GLY A 261 -5.69 21.05 6.81
C GLY A 261 -6.49 20.70 8.06
N ILE A 262 -5.86 20.72 9.25
CA ILE A 262 -6.56 20.50 10.52
C ILE A 262 -7.45 21.69 10.88
N LYS A 263 -7.03 22.93 10.57
CA LYS A 263 -7.80 24.15 10.89
C LYS A 263 -8.94 24.41 9.92
N VAL A 264 -8.81 24.01 8.67
CA VAL A 264 -9.76 24.32 7.59
C VAL A 264 -10.16 23.04 6.86
N PRO A 265 -10.98 22.16 7.47
CA PRO A 265 -11.44 20.96 6.80
C PRO A 265 -12.40 21.29 5.64
N ILE A 266 -12.22 20.65 4.50
CA ILE A 266 -13.14 20.74 3.35
C ILE A 266 -14.10 19.56 3.42
N THR A 267 -15.37 19.84 3.73
CA THR A 267 -16.43 18.83 3.80
C THR A 267 -17.18 18.75 2.48
N LEU A 268 -16.95 17.69 1.70
CA LEU A 268 -17.62 17.42 0.43
C LEU A 268 -18.14 15.99 0.39
N GLY A 269 -19.13 15.75 -0.46
CA GLY A 269 -19.59 14.41 -0.81
C GLY A 269 -18.62 13.68 -1.74
N LYS A 270 -18.83 12.38 -1.93
CA LYS A 270 -17.97 11.52 -2.77
C LYS A 270 -17.84 12.06 -4.20
N ASP A 271 -18.95 12.51 -4.79
CA ASP A 271 -18.94 13.03 -6.16
C ASP A 271 -18.11 14.30 -6.30
N GLY A 272 -18.24 15.23 -5.33
CA GLY A 272 -17.42 16.45 -5.30
C GLY A 272 -15.92 16.15 -5.24
N TRP A 273 -15.52 15.20 -4.39
CA TRP A 273 -14.13 14.75 -4.31
C TRP A 273 -13.68 14.04 -5.59
N SER A 274 -14.56 13.26 -6.23
CA SER A 274 -14.24 12.60 -7.50
C SER A 274 -13.92 13.61 -8.60
N TYR A 275 -14.69 14.70 -8.72
CA TYR A 275 -14.37 15.77 -9.69
C TYR A 275 -13.03 16.43 -9.39
N ILE A 276 -12.71 16.70 -8.13
CA ILE A 276 -11.42 17.29 -7.74
C ILE A 276 -10.27 16.33 -8.08
N VAL A 277 -10.41 15.05 -7.79
CA VAL A 277 -9.39 14.02 -8.08
C VAL A 277 -9.17 13.89 -9.58
N PHE A 278 -10.23 13.85 -10.40
CA PHE A 278 -10.07 13.78 -11.86
C PHE A 278 -9.46 15.05 -12.44
N ALA A 279 -9.85 16.23 -11.96
CA ALA A 279 -9.22 17.49 -12.36
C ALA A 279 -7.72 17.48 -12.01
N TYR A 280 -7.35 17.00 -10.83
CA TYR A 280 -5.96 16.83 -10.42
C TYR A 280 -5.21 15.86 -11.33
N ILE A 281 -5.76 14.69 -11.64
CA ILE A 281 -5.14 13.70 -12.53
C ILE A 281 -4.88 14.33 -13.91
N PHE A 282 -5.85 15.05 -14.43
CA PHE A 282 -5.72 15.74 -15.73
C PHE A 282 -4.59 16.77 -15.72
N ILE A 283 -4.54 17.63 -14.70
CA ILE A 283 -3.46 18.64 -14.55
C ILE A 283 -2.11 17.93 -14.38
N ALA A 284 -2.03 16.90 -13.54
CA ALA A 284 -0.81 16.15 -13.29
C ALA A 284 -0.25 15.44 -14.53
N ALA A 285 -1.13 15.04 -15.46
CA ALA A 285 -0.71 14.41 -16.72
C ALA A 285 -0.05 15.41 -17.71
N ILE A 286 -0.37 16.69 -17.61
CA ILE A 286 0.15 17.73 -18.51
C ILE A 286 1.42 18.39 -17.95
N VAL A 287 1.51 18.49 -16.62
CA VAL A 287 2.61 19.18 -15.94
C VAL A 287 3.91 18.38 -16.00
N PRO A 288 5.08 19.00 -16.26
CA PRO A 288 6.36 18.32 -16.27
C PRO A 288 6.67 17.60 -14.93
N ILE A 289 7.30 16.42 -15.01
CA ILE A 289 7.61 15.56 -13.87
C ILE A 289 8.43 16.28 -12.80
N TRP A 290 9.39 17.09 -13.20
CA TRP A 290 10.27 17.83 -12.27
C TRP A 290 9.54 18.89 -11.45
N LEU A 291 8.40 19.41 -11.95
CA LEU A 291 7.66 20.47 -11.26
C LEU A 291 6.72 19.90 -10.18
N MET A 292 6.11 18.76 -10.42
CA MET A 292 5.06 18.24 -9.56
C MET A 292 5.40 16.90 -8.94
N LYS A 293 5.84 15.92 -9.74
CA LYS A 293 6.03 14.55 -9.27
C LYS A 293 7.28 14.40 -8.40
N GLN A 294 8.44 14.87 -8.84
CA GLN A 294 9.69 14.73 -8.08
C GLN A 294 9.63 15.40 -6.69
N PRO A 295 9.21 16.68 -6.56
CA PRO A 295 9.11 17.33 -5.26
C PRO A 295 8.09 16.65 -4.34
N ARG A 296 6.96 16.23 -4.91
CA ARG A 296 5.93 15.48 -4.17
C ARG A 296 6.46 14.16 -3.63
N ASP A 297 7.13 13.38 -4.47
CA ASP A 297 7.69 12.08 -4.08
C ASP A 297 8.75 12.23 -2.98
N TYR A 298 9.56 13.29 -3.04
CA TYR A 298 10.52 13.62 -1.99
C TYR A 298 9.84 13.92 -0.64
N MET A 299 8.85 14.82 -0.63
CA MET A 299 8.07 15.15 0.56
C MET A 299 7.32 13.93 1.11
N THR A 300 6.73 13.12 0.23
CA THR A 300 6.03 11.87 0.58
C THR A 300 6.98 10.89 1.24
N THR A 301 8.21 10.76 0.74
CA THR A 301 9.24 9.88 1.35
C THR A 301 9.59 10.31 2.75
N ILE A 302 9.78 11.63 2.99
CA ILE A 302 10.01 12.17 4.35
C ILE A 302 8.85 11.77 5.27
N MET A 303 7.61 11.96 4.82
CA MET A 303 6.42 11.63 5.61
C MET A 303 6.35 10.12 5.93
N PHE A 304 6.60 9.25 4.95
CA PHE A 304 6.61 7.80 5.17
C PHE A 304 7.73 7.35 6.10
N VAL A 305 8.93 7.90 5.99
CA VAL A 305 10.04 7.60 6.89
C VAL A 305 9.69 8.02 8.33
N CYS A 306 9.13 9.22 8.50
CA CYS A 306 8.65 9.69 9.81
C CYS A 306 7.55 8.77 10.37
N MET A 307 6.61 8.33 9.54
CA MET A 307 5.54 7.41 9.93
C MET A 307 6.08 6.05 10.36
N ILE A 308 7.01 5.46 9.60
CA ILE A 308 7.64 4.18 9.94
C ILE A 308 8.44 4.29 11.24
N PHE A 309 9.21 5.38 11.39
CA PHE A 309 9.98 5.63 12.61
C PHE A 309 9.07 5.84 13.83
N GLY A 310 8.01 6.63 13.68
CA GLY A 310 7.00 6.83 14.71
C GLY A 310 6.28 5.54 15.11
N ALA A 311 5.93 4.70 14.11
CA ALA A 311 5.35 3.38 14.37
C ALA A 311 6.34 2.46 15.11
N ALA A 312 7.60 2.45 14.72
CA ALA A 312 8.64 1.67 15.38
C ALA A 312 8.83 2.11 16.84
N LEU A 313 8.90 3.43 17.09
CA LEU A 313 8.95 3.98 18.46
C LEU A 313 7.71 3.61 19.27
N GLY A 314 6.51 3.72 18.66
CA GLY A 314 5.26 3.35 19.31
C GLY A 314 5.20 1.86 19.68
N LEU A 315 5.77 0.98 18.87
CA LEU A 315 5.87 -0.45 19.16
C LEU A 315 6.86 -0.73 20.31
N VAL A 316 7.98 0.00 20.35
CA VAL A 316 9.00 -0.17 21.39
C VAL A 316 8.52 0.38 22.73
N ILE A 317 7.84 1.53 22.75
CA ILE A 317 7.38 2.17 24.00
C ILE A 317 6.06 1.54 24.47
N GLY A 318 5.12 1.30 23.57
CA GLY A 318 3.76 0.88 23.90
C GLY A 318 3.57 -0.62 24.10
N HIS A 319 4.50 -1.45 23.63
CA HIS A 319 4.41 -2.93 23.66
C HIS A 319 3.01 -3.48 23.35
N PRO A 320 2.33 -3.04 22.27
CA PRO A 320 0.95 -3.43 22.01
C PRO A 320 0.85 -4.94 21.75
N THR A 321 -0.21 -5.55 22.27
CA THR A 321 -0.53 -6.94 22.01
C THR A 321 -1.36 -7.06 20.72
N MET A 322 -1.12 -8.12 19.95
CA MET A 322 -1.89 -8.41 18.75
C MET A 322 -3.32 -8.84 19.12
N ASN A 323 -4.29 -7.98 18.81
CA ASN A 323 -5.71 -8.26 19.08
C ASN A 323 -6.43 -8.95 17.91
N LEU A 324 -5.83 -8.97 16.73
CA LEU A 324 -6.38 -9.69 15.58
C LEU A 324 -6.27 -11.21 15.79
N PRO A 325 -7.25 -11.99 15.33
CA PRO A 325 -7.17 -13.44 15.36
C PRO A 325 -6.02 -13.93 14.49
N VAL A 326 -5.39 -15.04 14.91
CA VAL A 326 -4.29 -15.67 14.16
C VAL A 326 -4.77 -16.10 12.78
N PHE A 327 -5.92 -16.76 12.74
CA PHE A 327 -6.58 -17.24 11.52
C PHE A 327 -8.09 -17.28 11.75
N THR A 328 -8.87 -16.80 10.80
CA THR A 328 -10.34 -16.72 10.90
C THR A 328 -11.06 -17.81 10.10
N GLY A 329 -10.40 -18.34 9.05
CA GLY A 329 -10.97 -19.35 8.16
C GLY A 329 -10.60 -19.10 6.69
N PHE A 330 -10.93 -20.06 5.84
CA PHE A 330 -10.66 -19.99 4.40
C PHE A 330 -11.75 -19.22 3.62
N LYS A 331 -12.85 -18.86 4.26
CA LYS A 331 -13.96 -18.13 3.64
C LYS A 331 -14.44 -17.04 4.57
N ASN A 332 -14.65 -15.85 4.00
CA ASN A 332 -15.27 -14.72 4.67
C ASN A 332 -16.56 -14.36 3.94
N GLU A 333 -17.61 -13.97 4.66
CA GLU A 333 -18.93 -13.68 4.07
C GLU A 333 -18.91 -12.41 3.19
N GLN A 334 -18.05 -11.45 3.53
CA GLN A 334 -17.97 -10.16 2.82
C GLN A 334 -17.01 -10.18 1.63
N LEU A 335 -15.86 -10.85 1.78
CA LEU A 335 -14.80 -10.85 0.77
C LEU A 335 -14.74 -12.14 -0.05
N GLY A 336 -15.39 -13.24 0.39
CA GLY A 336 -15.36 -14.51 -0.29
C GLY A 336 -14.24 -15.45 0.21
N THR A 337 -13.66 -16.26 -0.70
CA THR A 337 -12.63 -17.24 -0.34
C THR A 337 -11.25 -16.61 -0.19
N MET A 338 -10.47 -17.11 0.78
CA MET A 338 -9.10 -16.64 1.02
C MET A 338 -8.22 -16.74 -0.24
N PHE A 339 -8.32 -17.84 -0.97
CA PHE A 339 -7.73 -17.94 -2.31
C PHE A 339 -8.80 -17.61 -3.37
N PRO A 340 -8.55 -16.68 -4.31
CA PRO A 340 -7.32 -15.92 -4.53
C PRO A 340 -7.27 -14.57 -3.79
N ILE A 341 -8.31 -14.18 -3.05
CA ILE A 341 -8.51 -12.79 -2.58
C ILE A 341 -7.36 -12.27 -1.72
N LEU A 342 -6.91 -13.03 -0.71
CA LEU A 342 -5.78 -12.63 0.12
C LEU A 342 -4.53 -12.35 -0.71
N PHE A 343 -4.26 -13.21 -1.69
CA PHE A 343 -3.08 -13.09 -2.55
C PHE A 343 -3.16 -11.87 -3.46
N VAL A 344 -4.33 -11.60 -4.03
CA VAL A 344 -4.56 -10.45 -4.93
C VAL A 344 -4.54 -9.13 -4.16
N THR A 345 -5.20 -9.04 -3.01
CA THR A 345 -5.26 -7.79 -2.23
C THR A 345 -3.90 -7.36 -1.70
N VAL A 346 -3.07 -8.31 -1.26
CA VAL A 346 -1.71 -8.02 -0.77
C VAL A 346 -0.70 -7.91 -1.91
N ALA A 347 -0.98 -8.50 -3.09
CA ALA A 347 -0.06 -8.50 -4.22
C ALA A 347 0.35 -7.09 -4.67
N CYS A 348 -0.55 -6.11 -4.59
CA CYS A 348 -0.25 -4.73 -4.94
C CYS A 348 0.94 -4.16 -4.12
N GLY A 349 1.09 -4.58 -2.86
CA GLY A 349 2.21 -4.16 -2.02
C GLY A 349 3.43 -5.05 -2.10
N ALA A 350 3.24 -6.35 -2.35
CA ALA A 350 4.32 -7.33 -2.30
C ALA A 350 4.94 -7.64 -3.68
N VAL A 351 4.16 -7.51 -4.75
CA VAL A 351 4.53 -7.97 -6.11
C VAL A 351 4.11 -6.95 -7.17
N SER A 352 3.78 -5.72 -6.80
CA SER A 352 3.34 -4.71 -7.76
C SER A 352 4.45 -4.35 -8.74
N GLY A 353 4.23 -4.54 -10.03
CA GLY A 353 5.11 -4.08 -11.10
C GLY A 353 4.81 -2.66 -11.59
N PHE A 354 4.08 -1.88 -10.82
CA PHE A 354 3.67 -0.53 -11.21
C PHE A 354 4.80 0.51 -11.13
N HIS A 355 5.83 0.24 -10.34
CA HIS A 355 7.01 1.09 -10.13
C HIS A 355 8.20 0.76 -11.05
#